data_82a7f2ec2e2868be83d553406b532121
#
_entry.id   82a7f2ec2e2868be83d553406b532121
#
_cell.length_a   1.000
_cell.length_b   1.000
_cell.length_c   1.000
_cell.angle_alpha   90.00
_cell.angle_beta   90.00
_cell.angle_gamma   90.00
#
_symmetry.space_group_name_H-M   'P 1'
#
loop_
_entity.id
_entity.type
_entity.pdbx_description
1 polymer ?
#
loop_
_entity_poly.entity_id
_entity_poly.type
_entity_poly.pdbx_seq_one_letter_code
_entity_poly.pdbx_strand_id
1 'polypeptide(L)'
;MKPEPFAGYLARRSAAGPWALDLDAGKPLPGAIVIPALAESSSVPLLLDSLLADGTLPGSGLAVIVVVNNRTDASSEEKEDNLATLKLLETVREKLPFPLGIVDAASPGLELPLKDGGVGLARKLGHDLLLPFLDFSRTDPVIVSLDADTLVQPGYGGAIMNHFRTAAAGGAVIPFEHLQATGKPESRAIERYELFLRCYVAGLARAGSPYAFQTVGSAMACRASAYLKCGGMNRRRAGEDFYFLQSLAKTSGVAEVRGTTVFPSPRRSARVPFGTGRAMGMLLDQEPGAIRFYRPESYLLLKAWLELAQDCCAERCGELCNRGEALSATLGSFLKEQNLGSAWQGFIEQHATREKLESAFHGWFDAFRTMKLFHYLAEADFPRAEPEEVLGSFPAAWGEPGLSMSERLMFLRGCIHA
;
A
#
# COMPACT_ATOMS: atom_id res chain seq x y z
N MET A 1 19.80 -9.22 -19.05
CA MET A 1 20.74 -9.73 -18.01
C MET A 1 20.12 -9.42 -16.66
N LYS A 2 20.06 -10.40 -15.74
CA LYS A 2 19.48 -10.16 -14.39
C LYS A 2 20.33 -9.11 -13.66
N PRO A 3 19.72 -8.15 -12.92
CA PRO A 3 20.47 -7.11 -12.23
C PRO A 3 21.40 -7.71 -11.15
N GLU A 4 22.51 -7.05 -10.90
CA GLU A 4 23.54 -7.50 -9.96
C GLU A 4 23.00 -7.85 -8.55
N PRO A 5 22.01 -7.10 -7.97
CA PRO A 5 21.43 -7.45 -6.67
C PRO A 5 20.57 -8.72 -6.68
N PHE A 6 20.22 -9.29 -7.85
CA PHE A 6 19.31 -10.43 -7.97
C PHE A 6 19.79 -11.68 -7.21
N ALA A 7 21.00 -12.16 -7.52
CA ALA A 7 21.54 -13.36 -6.85
C ALA A 7 21.73 -13.14 -5.35
N GLY A 8 22.22 -11.96 -4.97
CA GLY A 8 22.41 -11.60 -3.56
C GLY A 8 21.07 -11.47 -2.79
N TYR A 9 20.01 -11.01 -3.44
CA TYR A 9 18.69 -10.97 -2.87
C TYR A 9 18.12 -12.36 -2.66
N LEU A 10 18.13 -13.21 -3.69
CA LEU A 10 17.63 -14.58 -3.59
C LEU A 10 18.33 -15.39 -2.49
N ALA A 11 19.64 -15.25 -2.37
CA ALA A 11 20.41 -15.99 -1.38
C ALA A 11 20.17 -15.55 0.07
N ARG A 12 19.84 -14.27 0.32
CA ARG A 12 19.85 -13.69 1.67
C ARG A 12 18.51 -13.16 2.15
N ARG A 13 17.59 -12.80 1.25
CA ARG A 13 16.37 -12.07 1.55
C ARG A 13 15.09 -12.71 1.06
N SER A 14 15.16 -13.62 0.07
CA SER A 14 13.97 -14.31 -0.42
C SER A 14 13.33 -15.16 0.66
N ALA A 15 12.03 -15.40 0.52
CA ALA A 15 11.33 -16.33 1.38
C ALA A 15 11.84 -17.75 1.09
N ALA A 16 12.46 -18.37 2.09
CA ALA A 16 12.91 -19.76 2.04
C ALA A 16 11.87 -20.66 2.69
N GLY A 17 11.60 -21.80 2.08
CA GLY A 17 10.67 -22.81 2.60
C GLY A 17 10.35 -23.86 1.53
N PRO A 18 9.39 -24.75 1.80
CA PRO A 18 9.03 -25.83 0.90
C PRO A 18 8.23 -25.37 -0.33
N TRP A 19 7.94 -24.07 -0.42
CA TRP A 19 7.04 -23.51 -1.44
C TRP A 19 7.71 -23.37 -2.80
N ALA A 20 6.94 -23.65 -3.83
CA ALA A 20 7.31 -23.46 -5.22
C ALA A 20 6.18 -22.75 -5.99
N LEU A 21 6.55 -22.02 -7.03
CA LEU A 21 5.58 -21.48 -8.00
C LEU A 21 5.37 -22.51 -9.10
N ASP A 22 4.19 -23.08 -9.16
CA ASP A 22 3.75 -23.90 -10.28
C ASP A 22 3.20 -23.00 -11.38
N LEU A 23 4.01 -22.74 -12.38
CA LEU A 23 3.71 -21.84 -13.50
C LEU A 23 4.33 -22.36 -14.79
N ASP A 24 3.48 -22.63 -15.79
CA ASP A 24 3.90 -22.78 -17.17
C ASP A 24 3.78 -21.44 -17.90
N ALA A 25 4.88 -20.72 -17.99
CA ALA A 25 4.92 -19.42 -18.67
C ALA A 25 5.35 -19.53 -20.15
N GLY A 26 5.87 -20.69 -20.60
CA GLY A 26 6.39 -20.90 -21.94
C GLY A 26 7.57 -19.98 -22.35
N LYS A 27 7.64 -18.79 -21.76
CA LYS A 27 8.69 -17.75 -22.00
C LYS A 27 8.85 -16.87 -20.75
N PRO A 28 10.00 -16.17 -20.60
CA PRO A 28 10.18 -15.20 -19.55
C PRO A 28 9.13 -14.06 -19.60
N LEU A 29 8.66 -13.62 -18.43
CA LEU A 29 7.52 -12.71 -18.27
C LEU A 29 7.95 -11.25 -18.16
N PRO A 30 7.23 -10.29 -18.78
CA PRO A 30 7.43 -8.86 -18.54
C PRO A 30 6.89 -8.40 -17.18
N GLY A 31 6.15 -9.24 -16.46
CA GLY A 31 5.62 -8.97 -15.13
C GLY A 31 4.53 -9.96 -14.72
N ALA A 32 4.02 -9.77 -13.51
CA ALA A 32 2.88 -10.55 -13.01
C ALA A 32 2.08 -9.79 -11.94
N ILE A 33 0.82 -10.21 -11.78
CA ILE A 33 -0.09 -9.82 -10.71
C ILE A 33 -0.05 -10.91 -9.64
N VAL A 34 0.29 -10.56 -8.40
CA VAL A 34 0.40 -11.48 -7.27
C VAL A 34 -0.78 -11.27 -6.33
N ILE A 35 -1.49 -12.36 -6.04
CA ILE A 35 -2.76 -12.37 -5.32
C ILE A 35 -2.67 -13.34 -4.14
N PRO A 36 -2.54 -12.86 -2.89
CA PRO A 36 -2.69 -13.70 -1.71
C PRO A 36 -4.16 -14.10 -1.54
N ALA A 37 -4.44 -15.36 -1.28
CA ALA A 37 -5.78 -15.89 -1.05
C ALA A 37 -5.82 -16.72 0.24
N LEU A 38 -6.61 -16.27 1.22
CA LEU A 38 -6.90 -16.96 2.47
C LEU A 38 -8.40 -17.10 2.63
N ALA A 39 -8.94 -18.31 2.48
CA ALA A 39 -10.37 -18.58 2.51
C ALA A 39 -11.17 -17.67 1.55
N GLU A 40 -10.83 -17.71 0.26
CA GLU A 40 -11.36 -16.83 -0.79
C GLU A 40 -11.97 -17.60 -1.96
N SER A 41 -12.45 -18.83 -1.73
CA SER A 41 -13.05 -19.66 -2.77
C SER A 41 -14.24 -19.00 -3.48
N SER A 42 -14.95 -18.11 -2.76
CA SER A 42 -16.07 -17.33 -3.31
C SER A 42 -15.63 -16.04 -4.03
N SER A 43 -14.49 -15.46 -3.67
CA SER A 43 -14.00 -14.19 -4.23
C SER A 43 -13.14 -14.41 -5.48
N VAL A 44 -12.31 -15.45 -5.48
CA VAL A 44 -11.38 -15.76 -6.58
C VAL A 44 -12.08 -15.88 -7.93
N PRO A 45 -13.25 -16.55 -8.08
CA PRO A 45 -13.96 -16.58 -9.35
C PRO A 45 -14.34 -15.20 -9.86
N LEU A 46 -14.87 -14.33 -8.98
CA LEU A 46 -15.27 -12.96 -9.34
C LEU A 46 -14.07 -12.11 -9.77
N LEU A 47 -12.94 -12.28 -9.09
CA LEU A 47 -11.70 -11.63 -9.48
C LEU A 47 -11.21 -12.12 -10.85
N LEU A 48 -11.18 -13.44 -11.08
CA LEU A 48 -10.78 -13.99 -12.38
C LEU A 48 -11.70 -13.51 -13.50
N ASP A 49 -13.01 -13.44 -13.28
CA ASP A 49 -13.97 -12.87 -14.23
C ASP A 49 -13.67 -11.40 -14.53
N SER A 50 -13.32 -10.59 -13.51
CA SER A 50 -12.95 -9.20 -13.71
C SER A 50 -11.63 -9.04 -14.48
N LEU A 51 -10.65 -9.92 -14.25
CA LEU A 51 -9.40 -9.97 -15.00
C LEU A 51 -9.61 -10.44 -16.45
N LEU A 52 -10.56 -11.33 -16.69
CA LEU A 52 -10.98 -11.71 -18.06
C LEU A 52 -11.65 -10.54 -18.79
N ALA A 53 -12.49 -9.79 -18.07
CA ALA A 53 -13.18 -8.61 -18.61
C ALA A 53 -12.24 -7.40 -18.81
N ASP A 54 -11.02 -7.43 -18.29
CA ASP A 54 -10.02 -6.37 -18.47
C ASP A 54 -9.72 -6.08 -19.96
N GLY A 55 -9.74 -7.09 -20.82
CA GLY A 55 -9.52 -6.97 -22.27
C GLY A 55 -8.08 -6.69 -22.69
N THR A 56 -7.25 -6.12 -21.83
CA THR A 56 -5.84 -5.77 -22.12
C THR A 56 -4.84 -6.73 -21.49
N LEU A 57 -5.26 -7.50 -20.49
CA LEU A 57 -4.38 -8.38 -19.73
C LEU A 57 -3.65 -9.43 -20.59
N PRO A 58 -4.29 -10.15 -21.51
CA PRO A 58 -3.60 -11.11 -22.37
C PRO A 58 -2.52 -10.46 -23.25
N GLY A 59 -2.80 -9.26 -23.77
CA GLY A 59 -1.86 -8.48 -24.59
C GLY A 59 -0.74 -7.81 -23.80
N SER A 60 -0.93 -7.62 -22.49
CA SER A 60 0.09 -7.05 -21.60
C SER A 60 1.27 -8.00 -21.34
N GLY A 61 1.03 -9.31 -21.48
CA GLY A 61 1.99 -10.37 -21.15
C GLY A 61 2.15 -10.62 -19.64
N LEU A 62 1.33 -9.98 -18.81
CA LEU A 62 1.32 -10.23 -17.37
C LEU A 62 0.75 -11.63 -17.07
N ALA A 63 1.42 -12.37 -16.19
CA ALA A 63 0.87 -13.57 -15.56
C ALA A 63 0.05 -13.21 -14.33
N VAL A 64 -0.82 -14.12 -13.89
CA VAL A 64 -1.53 -14.02 -12.60
C VAL A 64 -1.00 -15.12 -11.69
N ILE A 65 -0.56 -14.76 -10.49
CA ILE A 65 0.01 -15.68 -9.50
C ILE A 65 -0.88 -15.65 -8.26
N VAL A 66 -1.52 -16.77 -7.96
CA VAL A 66 -2.35 -16.91 -6.76
C VAL A 66 -1.58 -17.68 -5.69
N VAL A 67 -1.42 -17.06 -4.53
CA VAL A 67 -0.78 -17.66 -3.36
C VAL A 67 -1.88 -18.09 -2.39
N VAL A 68 -2.30 -19.34 -2.47
CA VAL A 68 -3.29 -19.89 -1.53
C VAL A 68 -2.58 -20.22 -0.23
N ASN A 69 -3.02 -19.61 0.88
CA ASN A 69 -2.26 -19.67 2.10
C ASN A 69 -3.15 -19.75 3.36
N ASN A 70 -2.67 -20.45 4.37
CA ASN A 70 -3.14 -20.36 5.74
C ASN A 70 -1.99 -20.68 6.69
N ARG A 71 -2.18 -20.34 7.96
CA ARG A 71 -1.24 -20.75 9.01
C ARG A 71 -1.58 -22.18 9.47
N THR A 72 -0.62 -22.78 10.15
CA THR A 72 -0.80 -24.13 10.74
C THR A 72 -1.98 -24.20 11.73
N ASP A 73 -2.31 -23.08 12.43
CA ASP A 73 -3.43 -22.96 13.38
C ASP A 73 -4.73 -22.44 12.77
N ALA A 74 -4.85 -22.40 11.45
CA ALA A 74 -6.07 -21.98 10.76
C ALA A 74 -7.24 -22.94 11.07
N SER A 75 -8.47 -22.43 11.08
CA SER A 75 -9.65 -23.23 11.30
C SER A 75 -9.87 -24.29 10.23
N SER A 76 -10.66 -25.31 10.52
CA SER A 76 -10.99 -26.34 9.52
C SER A 76 -11.69 -25.75 8.31
N GLU A 77 -12.59 -24.78 8.53
CA GLU A 77 -13.31 -24.07 7.46
C GLU A 77 -12.34 -23.31 6.53
N GLU A 78 -11.35 -22.59 7.11
CA GLU A 78 -10.35 -21.88 6.31
C GLU A 78 -9.49 -22.84 5.47
N LYS A 79 -9.11 -23.98 6.05
CA LYS A 79 -8.33 -25.03 5.34
C LYS A 79 -9.13 -25.68 4.22
N GLU A 80 -10.39 -26.03 4.48
CA GLU A 80 -11.28 -26.60 3.47
C GLU A 80 -11.56 -25.63 2.31
N ASP A 81 -11.80 -24.36 2.61
CA ASP A 81 -11.99 -23.31 1.61
C ASP A 81 -10.74 -23.13 0.73
N ASN A 82 -9.55 -23.15 1.35
CA ASN A 82 -8.29 -23.06 0.60
C ASN A 82 -8.07 -24.28 -0.31
N LEU A 83 -8.38 -25.48 0.14
CA LEU A 83 -8.32 -26.68 -0.72
C LEU A 83 -9.31 -26.58 -1.88
N ALA A 84 -10.51 -26.04 -1.66
CA ALA A 84 -11.47 -25.76 -2.71
C ALA A 84 -10.93 -24.71 -3.70
N THR A 85 -10.25 -23.67 -3.21
CA THR A 85 -9.60 -22.66 -4.04
C THR A 85 -8.49 -23.25 -4.91
N LEU A 86 -7.61 -24.11 -4.35
CA LEU A 86 -6.57 -24.80 -5.12
C LEU A 86 -7.17 -25.63 -6.25
N LYS A 87 -8.20 -26.44 -5.94
CA LYS A 87 -8.89 -27.27 -6.93
C LYS A 87 -9.57 -26.43 -8.03
N LEU A 88 -10.16 -25.30 -7.67
CA LEU A 88 -10.74 -24.35 -8.62
C LEU A 88 -9.67 -23.85 -9.59
N LEU A 89 -8.55 -23.34 -9.06
CA LEU A 89 -7.45 -22.77 -9.86
C LEU A 89 -6.90 -23.80 -10.86
N GLU A 90 -6.67 -25.05 -10.42
CA GLU A 90 -6.25 -26.13 -11.31
C GLU A 90 -7.26 -26.41 -12.45
N THR A 91 -8.55 -26.31 -12.14
CA THR A 91 -9.61 -26.58 -13.14
C THR A 91 -9.71 -25.49 -14.19
N VAL A 92 -9.39 -24.24 -13.84
CA VAL A 92 -9.58 -23.09 -14.75
C VAL A 92 -8.31 -22.66 -15.46
N ARG A 93 -7.11 -23.03 -14.97
CA ARG A 93 -5.82 -22.50 -15.45
C ARG A 93 -5.60 -22.63 -16.96
N GLU A 94 -5.99 -23.76 -17.55
CA GLU A 94 -5.82 -23.99 -18.98
C GLU A 94 -6.85 -23.26 -19.86
N LYS A 95 -7.91 -22.73 -19.25
CA LYS A 95 -8.99 -22.02 -19.95
C LYS A 95 -8.74 -20.51 -20.00
N LEU A 96 -7.78 -20.02 -19.22
CA LEU A 96 -7.49 -18.59 -19.14
C LEU A 96 -6.59 -18.14 -20.30
N PRO A 97 -6.84 -16.95 -20.88
CA PRO A 97 -6.02 -16.41 -21.98
C PRO A 97 -4.69 -15.76 -21.50
N PHE A 98 -4.34 -15.94 -20.24
CA PHE A 98 -3.09 -15.49 -19.63
C PHE A 98 -2.53 -16.59 -18.73
N PRO A 99 -1.19 -16.64 -18.50
CA PRO A 99 -0.59 -17.63 -17.63
C PRO A 99 -1.09 -17.49 -16.20
N LEU A 100 -1.56 -18.59 -15.60
CA LEU A 100 -1.95 -18.66 -14.20
C LEU A 100 -0.94 -19.54 -13.44
N GLY A 101 -0.25 -18.94 -12.47
CA GLY A 101 0.63 -19.63 -11.55
C GLY A 101 -0.01 -19.84 -10.19
N ILE A 102 0.30 -20.94 -9.54
CA ILE A 102 -0.21 -21.30 -8.23
C ILE A 102 0.96 -21.50 -7.26
N VAL A 103 0.84 -20.90 -6.09
CA VAL A 103 1.70 -21.21 -4.93
C VAL A 103 0.83 -21.81 -3.86
N ASP A 104 1.04 -23.09 -3.58
CA ASP A 104 0.40 -23.77 -2.47
C ASP A 104 1.18 -23.51 -1.16
N ALA A 105 0.57 -22.74 -0.28
CA ALA A 105 1.02 -22.46 1.08
C ALA A 105 -0.12 -22.75 2.08
N ALA A 106 -0.99 -23.74 1.75
CA ALA A 106 -2.17 -24.11 2.50
C ALA A 106 -2.30 -25.61 2.77
N SER A 107 -1.82 -26.46 1.87
CA SER A 107 -1.88 -27.91 2.04
C SER A 107 -1.08 -28.39 3.25
N PRO A 108 -1.42 -29.54 3.86
CA PRO A 108 -0.71 -30.08 5.03
C PRO A 108 0.80 -30.17 4.80
N GLY A 109 1.58 -29.54 5.67
CA GLY A 109 3.05 -29.46 5.58
C GLY A 109 3.58 -28.29 4.74
N LEU A 110 2.70 -27.54 4.07
CA LEU A 110 3.03 -26.33 3.30
C LEU A 110 2.49 -25.04 3.95
N GLU A 111 1.77 -25.15 5.06
CA GLU A 111 1.17 -24.02 5.73
C GLU A 111 2.21 -22.97 6.18
N LEU A 112 1.79 -21.73 6.26
CA LEU A 112 2.63 -20.65 6.79
C LEU A 112 2.89 -20.83 8.30
N PRO A 113 4.09 -20.46 8.79
CA PRO A 113 4.45 -20.60 10.20
C PRO A 113 3.62 -19.65 11.09
N LEU A 114 3.40 -20.04 12.34
CA LEU A 114 2.63 -19.26 13.31
C LEU A 114 3.20 -17.85 13.55
N LYS A 115 4.52 -17.72 13.62
CA LYS A 115 5.18 -16.48 14.00
C LYS A 115 5.05 -15.40 12.95
N ASP A 116 5.34 -15.72 11.70
CA ASP A 116 5.42 -14.74 10.59
C ASP A 116 4.31 -14.96 9.53
N GLY A 117 3.46 -15.96 9.73
CA GLY A 117 2.37 -16.30 8.80
C GLY A 117 1.30 -15.22 8.76
N GLY A 118 1.07 -14.66 7.59
CA GLY A 118 0.09 -13.62 7.33
C GLY A 118 0.22 -13.08 5.92
N VAL A 119 -0.59 -12.08 5.58
CA VAL A 119 -0.67 -11.51 4.23
C VAL A 119 0.68 -11.00 3.71
N GLY A 120 1.52 -10.41 4.58
CA GLY A 120 2.86 -9.95 4.18
C GLY A 120 3.77 -11.09 3.75
N LEU A 121 3.76 -12.23 4.44
CA LEU A 121 4.53 -13.40 4.00
C LEU A 121 3.93 -14.02 2.74
N ALA A 122 2.62 -14.10 2.62
CA ALA A 122 1.96 -14.61 1.41
C ALA A 122 2.31 -13.77 0.17
N ARG A 123 2.22 -12.44 0.26
CA ARG A 123 2.68 -11.55 -0.83
C ARG A 123 4.16 -11.72 -1.13
N LYS A 124 4.98 -11.79 -0.07
CA LYS A 124 6.42 -12.01 -0.24
C LYS A 124 6.72 -13.32 -0.97
N LEU A 125 6.04 -14.40 -0.65
CA LEU A 125 6.18 -15.69 -1.34
C LEU A 125 5.89 -15.53 -2.84
N GLY A 126 4.74 -14.96 -3.20
CA GLY A 126 4.37 -14.76 -4.59
C GLY A 126 5.38 -13.89 -5.34
N HIS A 127 5.82 -12.77 -4.74
CA HIS A 127 6.82 -11.89 -5.35
C HIS A 127 8.19 -12.58 -5.51
N ASP A 128 8.70 -13.23 -4.47
CA ASP A 128 10.03 -13.81 -4.47
C ASP A 128 10.11 -15.04 -5.40
N LEU A 129 9.11 -15.92 -5.38
CA LEU A 129 9.03 -17.09 -6.23
C LEU A 129 8.81 -16.75 -7.71
N LEU A 130 8.22 -15.58 -7.99
CA LEU A 130 8.06 -15.05 -9.35
C LEU A 130 9.39 -14.57 -9.96
N LEU A 131 10.34 -14.05 -9.16
CA LEU A 131 11.55 -13.40 -9.66
C LEU A 131 12.35 -14.21 -10.70
N PRO A 132 12.52 -15.55 -10.57
CA PRO A 132 13.23 -16.36 -11.57
C PRO A 132 12.57 -16.39 -12.95
N PHE A 133 11.24 -16.16 -13.02
CA PHE A 133 10.44 -16.22 -14.25
C PHE A 133 10.42 -14.90 -15.03
N LEU A 134 10.92 -13.81 -14.43
CA LEU A 134 10.86 -12.48 -15.01
C LEU A 134 11.93 -12.24 -16.08
N ASP A 135 11.55 -11.52 -17.16
CA ASP A 135 12.44 -11.13 -18.26
C ASP A 135 13.11 -9.77 -18.03
N PHE A 136 14.33 -9.80 -17.55
CA PHE A 136 15.17 -8.60 -17.36
C PHE A 136 15.96 -8.22 -18.64
N SER A 137 15.74 -8.89 -19.77
CA SER A 137 16.56 -8.68 -20.98
C SER A 137 16.12 -7.49 -21.82
N ARG A 138 14.83 -7.14 -21.77
CA ARG A 138 14.21 -6.09 -22.60
C ARG A 138 13.85 -4.86 -21.80
N THR A 139 13.12 -5.05 -20.71
CA THR A 139 12.63 -4.00 -19.84
C THR A 139 12.77 -4.44 -18.39
N ASP A 140 12.60 -3.51 -17.45
CA ASP A 140 12.50 -3.85 -16.03
C ASP A 140 11.10 -4.41 -15.77
N PRO A 141 10.97 -5.69 -15.38
CA PRO A 141 9.66 -6.33 -15.22
C PRO A 141 8.83 -5.68 -14.12
N VAL A 142 7.51 -5.84 -14.21
CA VAL A 142 6.55 -5.24 -13.28
C VAL A 142 5.95 -6.29 -12.36
N ILE A 143 5.93 -6.01 -11.07
CA ILE A 143 5.26 -6.82 -10.03
C ILE A 143 4.09 -6.01 -9.50
N VAL A 144 2.88 -6.57 -9.58
CA VAL A 144 1.64 -5.94 -9.13
C VAL A 144 1.09 -6.73 -7.95
N SER A 145 0.61 -6.05 -6.91
CA SER A 145 -0.12 -6.64 -5.79
C SER A 145 -1.60 -6.36 -5.93
N LEU A 146 -2.42 -7.41 -5.85
CA LEU A 146 -3.87 -7.35 -5.89
C LEU A 146 -4.42 -8.32 -4.83
N ASP A 147 -5.56 -8.01 -4.19
CA ASP A 147 -6.18 -8.91 -3.22
C ASP A 147 -7.27 -9.76 -3.89
N ALA A 148 -7.50 -10.96 -3.36
CA ALA A 148 -8.44 -11.92 -3.92
C ALA A 148 -9.91 -11.44 -3.95
N ASP A 149 -10.25 -10.44 -3.14
CA ASP A 149 -11.58 -9.83 -3.06
C ASP A 149 -11.67 -8.44 -3.71
N THR A 150 -10.72 -8.11 -4.58
CA THR A 150 -10.64 -6.82 -5.29
C THR A 150 -10.88 -7.01 -6.77
N LEU A 151 -11.86 -6.30 -7.34
CA LEU A 151 -12.11 -6.30 -8.77
C LEU A 151 -11.27 -5.21 -9.47
N VAL A 152 -11.09 -5.34 -10.79
CA VAL A 152 -10.31 -4.38 -11.58
C VAL A 152 -11.18 -3.71 -12.65
N GLN A 153 -10.85 -2.47 -12.99
CA GLN A 153 -11.47 -1.77 -14.13
C GLN A 153 -10.96 -2.34 -15.46
N PRO A 154 -11.78 -2.42 -16.52
CA PRO A 154 -11.30 -2.73 -17.86
C PRO A 154 -10.14 -1.84 -18.29
N GLY A 155 -9.10 -2.41 -18.91
CA GLY A 155 -7.87 -1.71 -19.26
C GLY A 155 -6.76 -1.74 -18.19
N TYR A 156 -6.99 -2.41 -17.06
CA TYR A 156 -6.08 -2.46 -15.92
C TYR A 156 -4.65 -2.89 -16.26
N GLY A 157 -4.49 -4.04 -16.93
CA GLY A 157 -3.17 -4.55 -17.31
C GLY A 157 -2.42 -3.61 -18.25
N GLY A 158 -3.13 -3.07 -19.23
CA GLY A 158 -2.59 -2.10 -20.19
C GLY A 158 -2.16 -0.78 -19.54
N ALA A 159 -2.98 -0.23 -18.65
CA ALA A 159 -2.68 1.02 -17.93
C ALA A 159 -1.43 0.88 -17.06
N ILE A 160 -1.27 -0.22 -16.32
CA ILE A 160 -0.09 -0.47 -15.48
C ILE A 160 1.16 -0.60 -16.34
N MET A 161 1.13 -1.41 -17.39
CA MET A 161 2.30 -1.57 -18.27
C MET A 161 2.67 -0.27 -18.99
N ASN A 162 1.67 0.54 -19.38
CA ASN A 162 1.90 1.86 -19.95
C ASN A 162 2.54 2.83 -18.95
N HIS A 163 2.07 2.84 -17.70
CA HIS A 163 2.65 3.64 -16.62
C HIS A 163 4.15 3.37 -16.49
N PHE A 164 4.56 2.12 -16.34
CA PHE A 164 5.97 1.77 -16.16
C PHE A 164 6.83 1.92 -17.42
N ARG A 165 6.27 2.16 -18.60
CA ARG A 165 7.05 2.56 -19.79
C ARG A 165 7.54 4.01 -19.70
N THR A 166 6.81 4.88 -19.03
CA THR A 166 7.06 6.34 -19.02
C THR A 166 7.46 6.88 -17.65
N ALA A 167 7.02 6.26 -16.55
CA ALA A 167 7.30 6.73 -15.20
C ALA A 167 8.77 6.55 -14.83
N ALA A 168 9.36 7.58 -14.21
CA ALA A 168 10.69 7.50 -13.60
C ALA A 168 10.69 6.76 -12.26
N ALA A 169 9.57 6.78 -11.53
CA ALA A 169 9.42 6.12 -10.25
C ALA A 169 9.49 4.59 -10.39
N GLY A 170 10.13 3.94 -9.42
CA GLY A 170 10.23 2.48 -9.37
C GLY A 170 9.04 1.81 -8.69
N GLY A 171 8.26 2.54 -7.89
CA GLY A 171 7.01 2.10 -7.27
C GLY A 171 5.81 2.84 -7.81
N ALA A 172 4.63 2.25 -7.69
CA ALA A 172 3.37 2.89 -8.05
C ALA A 172 2.25 2.50 -7.10
N VAL A 173 1.30 3.42 -6.92
CA VAL A 173 -0.02 3.16 -6.33
C VAL A 173 -1.06 3.21 -7.44
N ILE A 174 -2.09 2.39 -7.32
CA ILE A 174 -3.19 2.32 -8.28
C ILE A 174 -4.40 2.98 -7.62
N PRO A 175 -5.13 3.87 -8.30
CA PRO A 175 -6.38 4.41 -7.80
C PRO A 175 -7.33 3.31 -7.36
N PHE A 176 -8.04 3.54 -6.26
CA PHE A 176 -9.01 2.58 -5.75
C PHE A 176 -10.32 3.26 -5.38
N GLU A 177 -11.40 2.53 -5.46
CA GLU A 177 -12.70 2.87 -4.93
C GLU A 177 -13.33 1.62 -4.35
N HIS A 178 -13.80 1.66 -3.11
CA HIS A 178 -14.45 0.47 -2.57
C HIS A 178 -15.73 0.15 -3.34
N LEU A 179 -16.00 -1.16 -3.52
CA LEU A 179 -17.28 -1.61 -4.05
C LEU A 179 -18.44 -1.07 -3.20
N GLN A 180 -19.57 -0.84 -3.83
CA GLN A 180 -20.78 -0.47 -3.12
C GLN A 180 -21.21 -1.63 -2.20
N ALA A 181 -21.49 -1.30 -0.95
CA ALA A 181 -22.08 -2.25 -0.02
C ALA A 181 -23.60 -2.36 -0.25
N THR A 182 -24.17 -3.53 0.05
CA THR A 182 -25.60 -3.80 -0.21
C THR A 182 -26.54 -3.18 0.82
N GLY A 183 -26.05 -2.88 2.05
CA GLY A 183 -26.83 -2.30 3.12
C GLY A 183 -26.53 -0.81 3.35
N LYS A 184 -27.55 -0.04 3.82
CA LYS A 184 -27.32 1.38 4.16
C LYS A 184 -26.29 1.60 5.27
N PRO A 185 -26.26 0.81 6.36
CA PRO A 185 -25.22 0.93 7.39
C PRO A 185 -23.83 0.66 6.81
N GLU A 186 -23.69 -0.40 6.02
CA GLU A 186 -22.42 -0.80 5.38
C GLU A 186 -21.94 0.26 4.39
N SER A 187 -22.84 0.84 3.59
CA SER A 187 -22.51 1.93 2.65
C SER A 187 -21.96 3.15 3.38
N ARG A 188 -22.63 3.57 4.46
CA ARG A 188 -22.15 4.70 5.28
C ARG A 188 -20.80 4.41 5.96
N ALA A 189 -20.61 3.19 6.43
CA ALA A 189 -19.37 2.79 7.06
C ALA A 189 -18.19 2.83 6.09
N ILE A 190 -18.36 2.27 4.88
CA ILE A 190 -17.27 2.27 3.89
C ILE A 190 -17.01 3.66 3.32
N GLU A 191 -18.03 4.49 3.09
CA GLU A 191 -17.88 5.89 2.68
C GLU A 191 -17.08 6.69 3.71
N ARG A 192 -17.40 6.54 5.00
CA ARG A 192 -16.68 7.20 6.10
C ARG A 192 -15.22 6.76 6.15
N TYR A 193 -14.95 5.47 6.04
CA TYR A 193 -13.58 4.96 6.06
C TYR A 193 -12.78 5.42 4.85
N GLU A 194 -13.31 5.30 3.64
CA GLU A 194 -12.62 5.75 2.43
C GLU A 194 -12.40 7.27 2.45
N LEU A 195 -13.38 8.05 2.91
CA LEU A 195 -13.23 9.50 3.07
C LEU A 195 -12.10 9.84 4.04
N PHE A 196 -12.00 9.12 5.17
CA PHE A 196 -10.88 9.28 6.11
C PHE A 196 -9.53 9.06 5.43
N LEU A 197 -9.36 7.98 4.67
CA LEU A 197 -8.12 7.68 3.95
C LEU A 197 -7.77 8.78 2.95
N ARG A 198 -8.76 9.25 2.19
CA ARG A 198 -8.56 10.31 1.18
C ARG A 198 -8.23 11.65 1.82
N CYS A 199 -8.92 12.03 2.89
CA CYS A 199 -8.61 13.25 3.64
C CYS A 199 -7.18 13.21 4.20
N TYR A 200 -6.75 12.07 4.73
CA TYR A 200 -5.39 11.92 5.24
C TYR A 200 -4.35 12.16 4.14
N VAL A 201 -4.49 11.50 3.00
CA VAL A 201 -3.53 11.64 1.89
C VAL A 201 -3.58 13.04 1.26
N ALA A 202 -4.78 13.61 1.06
CA ALA A 202 -4.92 14.99 0.57
C ALA A 202 -4.25 16.01 1.49
N GLY A 203 -4.35 15.81 2.81
CA GLY A 203 -3.67 16.63 3.80
C GLY A 203 -2.15 16.50 3.75
N LEU A 204 -1.63 15.29 3.60
CA LEU A 204 -0.21 15.06 3.41
C LEU A 204 0.31 15.72 2.12
N ALA A 205 -0.44 15.63 1.02
CA ALA A 205 -0.10 16.27 -0.25
C ALA A 205 -0.02 17.80 -0.11
N ARG A 206 -1.02 18.40 0.55
CA ARG A 206 -1.04 19.84 0.81
C ARG A 206 0.09 20.31 1.73
N ALA A 207 0.52 19.45 2.64
CA ALA A 207 1.68 19.71 3.50
C ALA A 207 3.03 19.55 2.78
N GLY A 208 3.04 19.05 1.53
CA GLY A 208 4.27 18.79 0.78
C GLY A 208 5.00 17.51 1.19
N SER A 209 4.31 16.56 1.82
CA SER A 209 4.92 15.29 2.21
C SER A 209 5.21 14.42 0.98
N PRO A 210 6.43 13.85 0.85
CA PRO A 210 6.73 12.91 -0.23
C PRO A 210 6.03 11.53 -0.05
N TYR A 211 5.32 11.34 1.05
CA TYR A 211 4.56 10.13 1.37
C TYR A 211 3.05 10.32 1.21
N ALA A 212 2.63 11.30 0.40
CA ALA A 212 1.24 11.61 0.12
C ALA A 212 0.64 10.67 -0.94
N PHE A 213 0.55 9.39 -0.63
CA PHE A 213 -0.07 8.38 -1.48
C PHE A 213 -0.86 7.37 -0.65
N GLN A 214 -1.83 6.73 -1.27
CA GLN A 214 -2.64 5.70 -0.61
C GLN A 214 -1.81 4.43 -0.36
N THR A 215 -1.99 3.82 0.81
CA THR A 215 -1.31 2.57 1.18
C THR A 215 -2.34 1.46 1.30
N VAL A 216 -2.76 0.94 0.15
CA VAL A 216 -3.77 -0.12 0.04
C VAL A 216 -3.12 -1.34 -0.60
N GLY A 217 -3.16 -2.47 0.09
CA GLY A 217 -2.44 -3.69 -0.29
C GLY A 217 -2.82 -4.25 -1.65
N SER A 218 -4.08 -4.03 -2.07
CA SER A 218 -4.60 -4.42 -3.38
C SER A 218 -4.32 -3.40 -4.50
N ALA A 219 -3.65 -2.29 -4.20
CA ALA A 219 -3.53 -1.15 -5.10
C ALA A 219 -2.08 -0.66 -5.24
N MET A 220 -1.13 -1.56 -5.40
CA MET A 220 0.29 -1.21 -5.53
C MET A 220 1.03 -2.04 -6.56
N ALA A 221 2.03 -1.42 -7.20
CA ALA A 221 2.91 -2.08 -8.14
C ALA A 221 4.34 -1.55 -8.05
N CYS A 222 5.30 -2.29 -8.56
CA CYS A 222 6.68 -1.81 -8.63
C CYS A 222 7.45 -2.50 -9.77
N ARG A 223 8.56 -1.86 -10.17
CA ARG A 223 9.59 -2.53 -10.98
C ARG A 223 10.28 -3.62 -10.17
N ALA A 224 10.65 -4.71 -10.80
CA ALA A 224 11.38 -5.79 -10.14
C ALA A 224 12.74 -5.31 -9.59
N SER A 225 13.44 -4.41 -10.28
CA SER A 225 14.67 -3.79 -9.77
C SER A 225 14.42 -2.96 -8.51
N ALA A 226 13.32 -2.21 -8.44
CA ALA A 226 12.93 -1.44 -7.26
C ALA A 226 12.55 -2.36 -6.08
N TYR A 227 11.86 -3.48 -6.36
CA TYR A 227 11.59 -4.53 -5.38
C TYR A 227 12.88 -5.06 -4.74
N LEU A 228 13.86 -5.41 -5.58
CA LEU A 228 15.17 -5.88 -5.10
C LEU A 228 15.92 -4.81 -4.29
N LYS A 229 15.90 -3.56 -4.79
CA LYS A 229 16.60 -2.41 -4.17
C LYS A 229 16.04 -2.06 -2.80
N CYS A 230 14.72 -2.07 -2.63
CA CYS A 230 14.10 -1.79 -1.33
C CYS A 230 14.19 -2.95 -0.33
N GLY A 231 14.71 -4.12 -0.76
CA GLY A 231 14.86 -5.31 0.07
C GLY A 231 13.66 -6.25 0.06
N GLY A 232 12.72 -6.04 -0.88
CA GLY A 232 11.54 -6.86 -1.08
C GLY A 232 10.41 -6.58 -0.10
N MET A 233 9.33 -7.35 -0.26
CA MET A 233 8.19 -7.31 0.67
C MET A 233 8.62 -7.74 2.07
N ASN A 234 8.10 -7.06 3.08
CA ASN A 234 8.31 -7.44 4.48
C ASN A 234 7.36 -8.59 4.91
N ARG A 235 7.66 -9.23 6.05
CA ARG A 235 6.88 -10.38 6.58
C ARG A 235 5.88 -9.96 7.67
N ARG A 236 5.46 -8.70 7.70
CA ARG A 236 4.51 -8.22 8.72
C ARG A 236 3.16 -8.87 8.52
N ARG A 237 2.51 -9.21 9.63
CA ARG A 237 1.17 -9.82 9.61
C ARG A 237 0.08 -8.83 9.19
N ALA A 238 0.35 -7.53 9.28
CA ALA A 238 -0.52 -6.44 8.85
C ALA A 238 0.28 -5.15 8.63
N GLY A 239 -0.20 -4.25 7.75
CA GLY A 239 0.46 -3.01 7.39
C GLY A 239 1.74 -3.22 6.56
N GLU A 240 1.90 -4.39 5.98
CA GLU A 240 3.03 -4.73 5.11
C GLU A 240 3.09 -3.83 3.87
N ASP A 241 1.94 -3.42 3.34
CA ASP A 241 1.74 -2.47 2.25
C ASP A 241 2.29 -1.09 2.58
N PHE A 242 1.94 -0.56 3.75
CA PHE A 242 2.45 0.71 4.25
C PHE A 242 3.99 0.74 4.31
N TYR A 243 4.60 -0.25 4.94
CA TYR A 243 6.06 -0.31 5.06
C TYR A 243 6.75 -0.60 3.73
N PHE A 244 6.13 -1.38 2.86
CA PHE A 244 6.66 -1.66 1.54
C PHE A 244 6.67 -0.42 0.66
N LEU A 245 5.53 0.28 0.56
CA LEU A 245 5.43 1.54 -0.20
C LEU A 245 6.34 2.63 0.36
N GLN A 246 6.47 2.74 1.70
CA GLN A 246 7.44 3.63 2.32
C GLN A 246 8.88 3.30 1.90
N SER A 247 9.24 2.01 1.85
CA SER A 247 10.57 1.58 1.42
C SER A 247 10.82 1.87 -0.06
N LEU A 248 9.82 1.65 -0.92
CA LEU A 248 9.87 2.04 -2.33
C LEU A 248 10.03 3.55 -2.50
N ALA A 249 9.26 4.37 -1.77
CA ALA A 249 9.36 5.82 -1.81
C ALA A 249 10.77 6.31 -1.46
N LYS A 250 11.38 5.74 -0.42
CA LYS A 250 12.76 6.07 0.01
C LYS A 250 13.85 5.68 -1.01
N THR A 251 13.62 4.64 -1.80
CA THR A 251 14.68 4.04 -2.62
C THR A 251 14.52 4.29 -4.11
N SER A 252 13.30 4.43 -4.60
CA SER A 252 12.99 4.43 -6.03
C SER A 252 11.83 5.36 -6.41
N GLY A 253 11.22 6.05 -5.44
CA GLY A 253 10.04 6.88 -5.65
C GLY A 253 8.76 6.06 -5.85
N VAL A 254 7.63 6.71 -5.62
CA VAL A 254 6.27 6.18 -5.84
C VAL A 254 5.47 7.21 -6.64
N ALA A 255 4.78 6.75 -7.70
CA ALA A 255 3.90 7.58 -8.52
C ALA A 255 2.51 6.92 -8.63
N GLU A 256 1.51 7.69 -9.06
CA GLU A 256 0.16 7.15 -9.27
C GLU A 256 -0.03 6.66 -10.70
N VAL A 257 -0.61 5.47 -10.87
CA VAL A 257 -1.02 4.93 -12.16
C VAL A 257 -2.27 5.70 -12.63
N ARG A 258 -2.30 6.11 -13.88
CA ARG A 258 -3.47 6.78 -14.48
C ARG A 258 -4.23 5.83 -15.40
N GLY A 259 -5.55 6.06 -15.51
CA GLY A 259 -6.41 5.39 -16.48
C GLY A 259 -6.90 4.00 -16.05
N THR A 260 -6.78 3.66 -14.77
CA THR A 260 -7.41 2.48 -14.19
C THR A 260 -7.71 2.66 -12.70
N THR A 261 -8.62 1.85 -12.19
CA THR A 261 -9.07 1.84 -10.79
C THR A 261 -9.26 0.41 -10.34
N VAL A 262 -8.96 0.09 -9.09
CA VAL A 262 -9.32 -1.19 -8.47
C VAL A 262 -10.44 -0.99 -7.46
N PHE A 263 -11.23 -2.04 -7.24
CA PHE A 263 -12.45 -1.99 -6.43
C PHE A 263 -12.37 -3.02 -5.29
N PRO A 264 -11.73 -2.67 -4.14
CA PRO A 264 -11.67 -3.53 -2.98
C PRO A 264 -13.06 -3.78 -2.37
N SER A 265 -13.25 -4.98 -1.81
CA SER A 265 -14.47 -5.35 -1.11
C SER A 265 -14.64 -4.58 0.19
N PRO A 266 -15.84 -4.05 0.50
CA PRO A 266 -16.14 -3.39 1.77
C PRO A 266 -16.50 -4.39 2.89
N ARG A 267 -16.18 -5.67 2.73
CA ARG A 267 -16.59 -6.71 3.68
C ARG A 267 -15.94 -6.54 5.05
N ARG A 268 -16.67 -6.91 6.09
CA ARG A 268 -16.15 -7.06 7.44
C ARG A 268 -15.13 -8.21 7.50
N SER A 269 -14.00 -8.00 8.17
CA SER A 269 -13.00 -9.04 8.40
C SER A 269 -12.22 -8.78 9.70
N ALA A 270 -11.99 -9.83 10.45
CA ALA A 270 -11.15 -9.80 11.66
C ALA A 270 -9.76 -10.41 11.45
N ARG A 271 -9.40 -10.75 10.21
CA ARG A 271 -8.12 -11.44 9.88
C ARG A 271 -6.88 -10.60 10.21
N VAL A 272 -7.00 -9.28 10.14
CA VAL A 272 -5.93 -8.33 10.44
C VAL A 272 -6.42 -7.22 11.37
N PRO A 273 -5.55 -6.65 12.22
CA PRO A 273 -5.93 -5.64 13.20
C PRO A 273 -6.21 -4.24 12.62
N PHE A 274 -5.93 -4.00 11.34
CA PHE A 274 -6.17 -2.73 10.63
C PHE A 274 -6.68 -3.01 9.21
N GLY A 275 -7.00 -1.93 8.47
CA GLY A 275 -7.49 -1.97 7.09
C GLY A 275 -9.01 -2.02 7.01
N THR A 276 -9.53 -2.16 5.80
CA THR A 276 -10.96 -2.05 5.46
C THR A 276 -11.83 -2.96 6.32
N GLY A 277 -11.48 -4.24 6.42
CA GLY A 277 -12.29 -5.22 7.15
C GLY A 277 -12.45 -4.90 8.64
N ARG A 278 -11.37 -4.48 9.32
CA ARG A 278 -11.41 -4.06 10.73
C ARG A 278 -12.19 -2.75 10.90
N ALA A 279 -11.96 -1.76 10.03
CA ALA A 279 -12.67 -0.48 10.05
C ALA A 279 -14.17 -0.68 9.88
N MET A 280 -14.58 -1.54 8.95
CA MET A 280 -15.98 -1.91 8.77
C MET A 280 -16.57 -2.56 10.05
N GLY A 281 -15.81 -3.47 10.70
CA GLY A 281 -16.21 -4.05 11.98
C GLY A 281 -16.49 -2.97 13.03
N MET A 282 -15.51 -2.09 13.28
CA MET A 282 -15.61 -1.03 14.29
C MET A 282 -16.79 -0.08 14.04
N LEU A 283 -17.00 0.31 12.78
CA LEU A 283 -18.07 1.24 12.42
C LEU A 283 -19.46 0.60 12.52
N LEU A 284 -19.60 -0.66 12.10
CA LEU A 284 -20.87 -1.39 12.17
C LEU A 284 -21.24 -1.78 13.61
N ASP A 285 -20.24 -2.08 14.43
CA ASP A 285 -20.44 -2.35 15.87
C ASP A 285 -20.57 -1.05 16.69
N GLN A 286 -20.50 0.12 16.03
CA GLN A 286 -20.58 1.44 16.66
C GLN A 286 -19.57 1.61 17.81
N GLU A 287 -18.35 1.08 17.62
CA GLU A 287 -17.29 1.22 18.62
C GLU A 287 -17.02 2.71 18.89
N PRO A 288 -16.96 3.16 20.16
CA PRO A 288 -16.72 4.57 20.50
C PRO A 288 -15.40 5.06 19.89
N GLY A 289 -15.48 6.16 19.15
CA GLY A 289 -14.31 6.77 18.51
C GLY A 289 -13.80 6.06 17.24
N ALA A 290 -14.59 5.13 16.68
CA ALA A 290 -14.25 4.46 15.41
C ALA A 290 -14.08 5.48 14.28
N ILE A 291 -12.91 5.44 13.62
CA ILE A 291 -12.56 6.26 12.44
C ILE A 291 -12.87 7.75 12.64
N ARG A 292 -12.23 8.37 13.64
CA ARG A 292 -12.21 9.83 13.81
C ARG A 292 -11.16 10.47 12.93
N PHE A 293 -11.45 11.67 12.45
CA PHE A 293 -10.62 12.43 11.52
C PHE A 293 -9.60 13.29 12.25
N TYR A 294 -8.43 13.48 11.65
CA TYR A 294 -7.46 14.46 12.13
C TYR A 294 -7.94 15.88 11.82
N ARG A 295 -7.66 16.81 12.71
CA ARG A 295 -8.01 18.22 12.53
C ARG A 295 -7.12 18.89 11.48
N PRO A 296 -7.64 19.90 10.76
CA PRO A 296 -6.86 20.67 9.78
C PRO A 296 -5.56 21.24 10.32
N GLU A 297 -5.53 21.64 11.60
CA GLU A 297 -4.38 22.21 12.29
C GLU A 297 -3.18 21.24 12.29
N SER A 298 -3.40 19.95 12.39
CA SER A 298 -2.34 18.95 12.31
C SER A 298 -1.61 18.99 10.96
N TYR A 299 -2.36 19.17 9.86
CA TYR A 299 -1.78 19.28 8.53
C TYR A 299 -1.09 20.63 8.28
N LEU A 300 -1.62 21.72 8.84
CA LEU A 300 -0.99 23.05 8.79
C LEU A 300 0.34 23.04 9.54
N LEU A 301 0.38 22.43 10.72
CA LEU A 301 1.63 22.28 11.46
C LEU A 301 2.62 21.38 10.73
N LEU A 302 2.17 20.27 10.14
CA LEU A 302 3.02 19.42 9.30
C LEU A 302 3.62 20.22 8.13
N LYS A 303 2.80 21.04 7.45
CA LYS A 303 3.26 21.88 6.35
C LYS A 303 4.36 22.84 6.81
N ALA A 304 4.09 23.61 7.86
CA ALA A 304 5.07 24.56 8.41
C ALA A 304 6.37 23.84 8.84
N TRP A 305 6.26 22.64 9.41
CA TRP A 305 7.41 21.82 9.79
C TRP A 305 8.24 21.37 8.58
N LEU A 306 7.60 20.89 7.50
CA LEU A 306 8.30 20.43 6.30
C LEU A 306 8.96 21.60 5.55
N GLU A 307 8.29 22.75 5.46
CA GLU A 307 8.85 23.98 4.89
C GLU A 307 10.08 24.45 5.69
N LEU A 308 9.96 24.50 7.02
CA LEU A 308 11.09 24.83 7.89
C LEU A 308 12.28 23.87 7.71
N ALA A 309 12.02 22.56 7.60
CA ALA A 309 13.07 21.58 7.39
C ALA A 309 13.75 21.77 6.02
N GLN A 310 12.99 22.12 4.99
CA GLN A 310 13.52 22.42 3.65
C GLN A 310 14.42 23.67 3.68
N ASP A 311 14.02 24.72 4.38
CA ASP A 311 14.84 25.92 4.57
C ASP A 311 16.12 25.61 5.33
N CYS A 312 16.03 24.84 6.43
CA CYS A 312 17.21 24.39 7.16
C CYS A 312 18.14 23.50 6.33
N CYS A 313 17.63 22.70 5.41
CA CYS A 313 18.44 21.96 4.43
C CYS A 313 19.18 22.91 3.48
N ALA A 314 18.52 23.96 3.00
CA ALA A 314 19.11 24.96 2.11
C ALA A 314 20.22 25.76 2.78
N GLU A 315 19.97 26.20 4.02
CA GLU A 315 20.91 26.98 4.85
C GLU A 315 21.98 26.12 5.53
N ARG A 316 21.82 24.79 5.55
CA ARG A 316 22.60 23.84 6.37
C ARG A 316 22.58 24.22 7.87
N CYS A 317 21.42 24.68 8.34
CA CYS A 317 21.23 25.20 9.69
C CYS A 317 21.27 24.07 10.72
N GLY A 318 22.13 24.22 11.76
CA GLY A 318 22.23 23.24 12.85
C GLY A 318 21.05 23.27 13.84
N GLU A 319 20.18 24.29 13.79
CA GLU A 319 19.18 24.58 14.82
C GLU A 319 17.77 24.05 14.49
N LEU A 320 17.63 23.04 13.63
CA LEU A 320 16.33 22.52 13.18
C LEU A 320 15.39 22.15 14.34
N CYS A 321 15.92 21.55 15.40
CA CYS A 321 15.14 21.20 16.60
C CYS A 321 14.57 22.43 17.33
N ASN A 322 15.41 23.46 17.54
CA ASN A 322 15.00 24.68 18.24
C ASN A 322 13.94 25.44 17.42
N ARG A 323 14.15 25.52 16.11
CA ARG A 323 13.17 26.14 15.20
C ARG A 323 11.85 25.37 15.16
N GLY A 324 11.89 24.02 15.23
CA GLY A 324 10.69 23.18 15.33
C GLY A 324 9.92 23.40 16.64
N GLU A 325 10.63 23.54 17.76
CA GLU A 325 10.03 23.90 19.06
C GLU A 325 9.39 25.30 19.05
N ALA A 326 9.97 26.23 18.34
CA ALA A 326 9.40 27.57 18.16
C ALA A 326 8.11 27.58 17.32
N LEU A 327 7.89 26.60 16.41
CA LEU A 327 6.63 26.42 15.71
C LEU A 327 5.52 25.90 16.64
N SER A 328 5.84 24.92 17.47
CA SER A 328 4.92 24.31 18.44
C SER A 328 5.74 23.59 19.53
N ALA A 329 5.45 23.86 20.79
CA ALA A 329 6.07 23.17 21.92
C ALA A 329 5.82 21.65 21.87
N THR A 330 4.61 21.23 21.45
CA THR A 330 4.25 19.83 21.28
C THR A 330 5.05 19.17 20.16
N LEU A 331 5.22 19.85 19.02
CA LEU A 331 6.12 19.38 17.96
C LEU A 331 7.57 19.26 18.49
N GLY A 332 8.06 20.26 19.21
CA GLY A 332 9.40 20.26 19.82
C GLY A 332 9.62 19.06 20.75
N SER A 333 8.63 18.76 21.59
CA SER A 333 8.66 17.59 22.49
C SER A 333 8.72 16.29 21.69
N PHE A 334 7.86 16.13 20.69
CA PHE A 334 7.89 14.97 19.80
C PHE A 334 9.25 14.80 19.10
N LEU A 335 9.83 15.87 18.55
CA LEU A 335 11.11 15.82 17.85
C LEU A 335 12.26 15.42 18.78
N LYS A 336 12.24 15.89 20.03
CA LYS A 336 13.20 15.49 21.08
C LYS A 336 13.07 14.00 21.41
N GLU A 337 11.85 13.50 21.60
CA GLU A 337 11.58 12.08 21.85
C GLU A 337 12.04 11.19 20.68
N GLN A 338 11.92 11.68 19.45
CA GLN A 338 12.39 10.96 18.26
C GLN A 338 13.91 11.12 18.03
N ASN A 339 14.66 11.81 18.91
CA ASN A 339 16.10 12.06 18.82
C ASN A 339 16.52 12.77 17.51
N LEU A 340 15.72 13.75 17.04
CA LEU A 340 16.05 14.50 15.83
C LEU A 340 17.40 15.20 15.92
N GLY A 341 17.75 15.80 17.06
CA GLY A 341 18.99 16.60 17.22
C GLY A 341 20.23 15.81 16.82
N SER A 342 20.39 14.60 17.37
CA SER A 342 21.51 13.72 17.02
C SER A 342 21.46 13.26 15.55
N ALA A 343 20.27 12.91 15.06
CA ALA A 343 20.11 12.48 13.67
C ALA A 343 20.44 13.62 12.70
N TRP A 344 19.95 14.84 12.97
CA TRP A 344 20.14 16.00 12.11
C TRP A 344 21.63 16.42 12.03
N GLN A 345 22.33 16.42 13.15
CA GLN A 345 23.77 16.69 13.16
C GLN A 345 24.53 15.69 12.28
N GLY A 346 24.23 14.40 12.42
CA GLY A 346 24.82 13.38 11.57
C GLY A 346 24.50 13.55 10.09
N PHE A 347 23.30 14.02 9.71
CA PHE A 347 22.96 14.29 8.31
C PHE A 347 23.77 15.46 7.74
N ILE A 348 23.94 16.56 8.50
CA ILE A 348 24.77 17.70 8.08
C ILE A 348 26.21 17.26 7.84
N GLU A 349 26.77 16.42 8.71
CA GLU A 349 28.14 15.92 8.59
C GLU A 349 28.33 14.97 7.40
N GLN A 350 27.36 14.09 7.14
CA GLN A 350 27.49 13.04 6.10
C GLN A 350 27.09 13.51 4.70
N HIS A 351 26.26 14.54 4.56
CA HIS A 351 25.69 14.96 3.29
C HIS A 351 26.13 16.37 2.90
N ALA A 352 26.93 16.45 1.82
CA ALA A 352 27.51 17.72 1.38
C ALA A 352 26.55 18.62 0.58
N THR A 353 25.54 18.02 -0.10
CA THR A 353 24.58 18.79 -0.93
C THR A 353 23.21 18.88 -0.29
N ARG A 354 22.46 19.93 -0.67
CA ARG A 354 21.09 20.15 -0.24
C ARG A 354 20.19 18.95 -0.53
N GLU A 355 20.23 18.42 -1.76
CA GLU A 355 19.37 17.33 -2.20
C GLU A 355 19.60 16.05 -1.38
N LYS A 356 20.86 15.76 -1.05
CA LYS A 356 21.19 14.61 -0.19
C LYS A 356 20.75 14.83 1.25
N LEU A 357 20.84 16.04 1.75
CA LEU A 357 20.38 16.39 3.10
C LEU A 357 18.86 16.31 3.18
N GLU A 358 18.12 16.85 2.21
CA GLU A 358 16.65 16.70 2.10
C GLU A 358 16.24 15.23 2.00
N SER A 359 16.94 14.44 1.21
CA SER A 359 16.68 13.00 1.08
C SER A 359 16.92 12.26 2.42
N ALA A 360 17.98 12.61 3.16
CA ALA A 360 18.28 12.04 4.47
C ALA A 360 17.20 12.43 5.49
N PHE A 361 16.78 13.71 5.50
CA PHE A 361 15.70 14.19 6.34
C PHE A 361 14.39 13.42 6.06
N HIS A 362 13.94 13.35 4.81
CA HIS A 362 12.73 12.60 4.44
C HIS A 362 12.88 11.09 4.64
N GLY A 363 14.09 10.55 4.53
CA GLY A 363 14.40 9.17 4.89
C GLY A 363 14.21 8.90 6.38
N TRP A 364 14.49 9.88 7.22
CA TRP A 364 14.30 9.83 8.67
C TRP A 364 12.88 10.25 9.07
N PHE A 365 12.38 11.43 8.63
CA PHE A 365 11.02 11.89 8.86
C PHE A 365 10.07 11.28 7.81
N ASP A 366 9.90 9.98 7.91
CA ASP A 366 9.17 9.15 6.95
C ASP A 366 7.67 9.08 7.26
N ALA A 367 6.94 8.29 6.45
CA ALA A 367 5.50 8.10 6.62
C ALA A 367 5.14 7.61 8.02
N PHE A 368 5.97 6.74 8.62
CA PHE A 368 5.71 6.23 9.96
C PHE A 368 5.90 7.29 11.05
N ARG A 369 6.95 8.10 10.96
CA ARG A 369 7.14 9.24 11.89
C ARG A 369 6.09 10.32 11.69
N THR A 370 5.67 10.57 10.46
CA THR A 370 4.54 11.46 10.16
C THR A 370 3.27 10.97 10.86
N MET A 371 2.93 9.69 10.72
CA MET A 371 1.78 9.09 11.40
C MET A 371 1.90 9.19 12.93
N LYS A 372 3.08 8.92 13.49
CA LYS A 372 3.35 9.10 14.94
C LYS A 372 3.13 10.54 15.39
N LEU A 373 3.59 11.53 14.61
CA LEU A 373 3.34 12.93 14.91
C LEU A 373 1.84 13.24 14.97
N PHE A 374 1.08 12.75 14.01
CA PHE A 374 -0.38 12.95 14.02
C PHE A 374 -1.06 12.31 15.23
N HIS A 375 -0.62 11.15 15.68
CA HIS A 375 -1.10 10.53 16.92
C HIS A 375 -0.73 11.39 18.13
N TYR A 376 0.53 11.83 18.20
CA TYR A 376 1.02 12.65 19.29
C TYR A 376 0.27 13.99 19.42
N LEU A 377 0.04 14.67 18.28
CA LEU A 377 -0.77 15.88 18.23
C LEU A 377 -2.23 15.64 18.61
N ALA A 378 -2.78 14.47 18.25
CA ALA A 378 -4.16 14.12 18.58
C ALA A 378 -4.35 13.85 20.07
N GLU A 379 -3.32 13.44 20.79
CA GLU A 379 -3.35 13.22 22.24
C GLU A 379 -3.13 14.52 23.03
N ALA A 380 -2.47 15.53 22.41
CA ALA A 380 -2.12 16.79 23.06
C ALA A 380 -3.03 17.95 22.61
N ASP A 381 -2.77 18.50 21.42
CA ASP A 381 -3.30 19.80 20.99
C ASP A 381 -4.54 19.69 20.10
N PHE A 382 -4.60 18.66 19.24
CA PHE A 382 -5.58 18.54 18.15
C PHE A 382 -6.33 17.20 18.19
N PRO A 383 -7.20 16.97 19.21
CA PRO A 383 -7.93 15.71 19.33
C PRO A 383 -8.71 15.37 18.04
N ARG A 384 -8.67 14.11 17.66
CA ARG A 384 -9.47 13.64 16.52
C ARG A 384 -10.95 13.88 16.80
N ALA A 385 -11.70 14.20 15.75
CA ALA A 385 -13.10 14.54 15.87
C ALA A 385 -13.98 13.77 14.86
N GLU A 386 -15.28 13.86 15.04
CA GLU A 386 -16.24 13.31 14.09
C GLU A 386 -16.14 14.07 12.75
N PRO A 387 -16.42 13.41 11.61
CA PRO A 387 -16.32 14.05 10.30
C PRO A 387 -17.14 15.34 10.20
N GLU A 388 -18.32 15.39 10.80
CA GLU A 388 -19.21 16.54 10.80
C GLU A 388 -18.58 17.79 11.47
N GLU A 389 -17.70 17.58 12.44
CA GLU A 389 -17.02 18.67 13.15
C GLU A 389 -15.85 19.26 12.36
N VAL A 390 -15.18 18.43 11.54
CA VAL A 390 -13.92 18.84 10.90
C VAL A 390 -14.03 19.08 9.40
N LEU A 391 -14.95 18.42 8.69
CA LEU A 391 -15.01 18.51 7.23
C LEU A 391 -15.34 19.92 6.74
N GLY A 392 -16.13 20.68 7.50
CA GLY A 392 -16.43 22.10 7.19
C GLY A 392 -15.23 23.05 7.34
N SER A 393 -14.22 22.64 8.12
CA SER A 393 -13.01 23.45 8.39
C SER A 393 -11.87 23.15 7.40
N PHE A 394 -12.02 22.15 6.54
CA PHE A 394 -11.04 21.85 5.51
C PHE A 394 -11.06 22.88 4.39
N PRO A 395 -9.91 23.18 3.77
CA PRO A 395 -9.85 24.11 2.63
C PRO A 395 -10.78 23.71 1.48
N ALA A 396 -11.24 24.70 0.70
CA ALA A 396 -12.08 24.49 -0.49
C ALA A 396 -11.47 23.48 -1.50
N ALA A 397 -10.16 23.33 -1.53
CA ALA A 397 -9.48 22.29 -2.31
C ALA A 397 -9.85 20.83 -1.92
N TRP A 398 -10.61 20.62 -0.84
CA TRP A 398 -11.16 19.33 -0.42
C TRP A 398 -12.68 19.25 -0.60
N GLY A 399 -13.24 20.14 -1.39
CA GLY A 399 -14.64 20.30 -1.68
C GLY A 399 -15.24 21.55 -1.01
N GLU A 400 -16.30 22.07 -1.61
CA GLU A 400 -17.02 23.25 -1.11
C GLU A 400 -17.54 23.04 0.33
N PRO A 401 -17.61 24.10 1.14
CA PRO A 401 -18.30 24.04 2.42
C PRO A 401 -19.76 23.58 2.25
N GLY A 402 -20.20 22.68 3.11
CA GLY A 402 -21.59 22.18 3.12
C GLY A 402 -21.82 20.91 2.31
N LEU A 403 -20.82 20.36 1.61
CA LEU A 403 -20.93 19.04 0.99
C LEU A 403 -21.15 17.95 2.05
N SER A 404 -22.06 17.03 1.77
CA SER A 404 -22.20 15.77 2.52
C SER A 404 -20.94 14.92 2.42
N MET A 405 -20.81 13.91 3.29
CA MET A 405 -19.68 12.96 3.21
C MET A 405 -19.57 12.28 1.84
N SER A 406 -20.68 11.83 1.27
CA SER A 406 -20.72 11.18 -0.05
C SER A 406 -20.27 12.11 -1.17
N GLU A 407 -20.77 13.35 -1.20
CA GLU A 407 -20.38 14.36 -2.21
C GLU A 407 -18.89 14.71 -2.10
N ARG A 408 -18.37 14.87 -0.88
CA ARG A 408 -16.95 15.11 -0.65
C ARG A 408 -16.09 13.93 -1.04
N LEU A 409 -16.56 12.71 -0.78
CA LEU A 409 -15.88 11.51 -1.23
C LEU A 409 -15.78 11.46 -2.76
N MET A 410 -16.89 11.73 -3.46
CA MET A 410 -16.91 11.82 -4.93
C MET A 410 -15.95 12.90 -5.46
N PHE A 411 -15.93 14.06 -4.82
CA PHE A 411 -15.01 15.15 -5.17
C PHE A 411 -13.54 14.70 -5.02
N LEU A 412 -13.17 14.07 -3.88
CA LEU A 412 -11.80 13.59 -3.64
C LEU A 412 -11.40 12.41 -4.52
N ARG A 413 -12.36 11.60 -4.99
CA ARG A 413 -12.12 10.58 -6.02
C ARG A 413 -11.74 11.24 -7.36
N GLY A 414 -12.44 12.28 -7.75
CA GLY A 414 -12.17 13.03 -8.99
C GLY A 414 -10.84 13.81 -8.96
N CYS A 415 -10.44 14.36 -7.83
CA CYS A 415 -9.18 15.13 -7.69
C CYS A 415 -7.91 14.29 -7.87
N ILE A 416 -7.98 12.99 -7.64
CA ILE A 416 -6.84 12.06 -7.78
C ILE A 416 -6.61 11.73 -9.27
N HIS A 417 -7.60 11.92 -10.12
CA HIS A 417 -7.55 11.61 -11.55
C HIS A 417 -7.25 12.84 -12.46
N ALA A 418 -7.17 14.03 -11.91
CA ALA A 418 -6.83 15.27 -12.61
C ALA A 418 -5.34 15.61 -12.48
#